data_2cdd7c4b7bf687f63258efc2f2133fe0
#
_entry.id   2cdd7c4b7bf687f63258efc2f2133fe0
#
_cell.length_a   1.000
_cell.length_b   1.000
_cell.length_c   1.000
_cell.angle_alpha   90.00
_cell.angle_beta   90.00
_cell.angle_gamma   90.00
#
_symmetry.space_group_name_H-M   'P 1'
#
loop_
_entity.id
_entity.type
_entity.pdbx_description
1 polymer ?
#
loop_
_entity_poly.entity_id
_entity_poly.type
_entity_poly.pdbx_seq_one_letter_code
_entity_poly.pdbx_strand_id
1 'polypeptide(L)'
;MKIRLHQFLSKCGIFTSKNEVKNAIWNGEVSVNGLTVKNIKFEFNPNTKSVTFKGKALALPTSDVYFLLNKPEGVICSRLNDQEKELNKKSVYEIFRNKVPSNVYESLITVGRLDEDTTGFLLVTTDGKLVDKITNPKNHISKKYLVETELSITEDEIYQIKSGVKIEISDNDYYERYVSQPANITLDDENIAVLTINEGKKRQIRRMFGALGNYVVSIHRLAIGDMVLSNYDISTGDYQEITLDEINQHIFK
;
A
#
# COMPACT_ATOMS: atom_id res chain seq x y z
N MET A 1 -0.94 -24.64 -8.38
CA MET A 1 -1.60 -23.90 -7.27
C MET A 1 -2.98 -23.46 -7.74
N LYS A 2 -4.03 -23.52 -6.90
CA LYS A 2 -5.37 -23.03 -7.28
C LYS A 2 -5.49 -21.52 -7.01
N ILE A 3 -6.24 -20.81 -7.85
CA ILE A 3 -6.57 -19.39 -7.73
C ILE A 3 -8.09 -19.21 -7.85
N ARG A 4 -8.66 -18.21 -7.19
CA ARG A 4 -10.08 -17.86 -7.37
C ARG A 4 -10.29 -17.05 -8.63
N LEU A 5 -11.42 -17.26 -9.31
CA LEU A 5 -11.70 -16.61 -10.60
C LEU A 5 -11.59 -15.09 -10.54
N HIS A 6 -12.16 -14.44 -9.51
CA HIS A 6 -12.05 -13.00 -9.36
C HIS A 6 -10.60 -12.52 -9.16
N GLN A 7 -9.77 -13.30 -8.46
CA GLN A 7 -8.34 -12.98 -8.29
C GLN A 7 -7.57 -13.12 -9.59
N PHE A 8 -7.86 -14.18 -10.36
CA PHE A 8 -7.28 -14.38 -11.70
C PHE A 8 -7.61 -13.19 -12.61
N LEU A 9 -8.88 -12.81 -12.71
CA LEU A 9 -9.33 -11.71 -13.57
C LEU A 9 -8.72 -10.37 -13.17
N SER A 10 -8.64 -10.09 -11.86
CA SER A 10 -7.95 -8.88 -11.36
C SER A 10 -6.46 -8.85 -11.76
N LYS A 11 -5.80 -10.02 -11.74
CA LYS A 11 -4.38 -10.13 -12.12
C LYS A 11 -4.12 -10.08 -13.64
N CYS A 12 -5.14 -10.32 -14.47
CA CYS A 12 -5.01 -10.20 -15.92
C CYS A 12 -4.95 -8.75 -16.42
N GLY A 13 -5.24 -7.76 -15.54
CA GLY A 13 -5.10 -6.35 -15.86
C GLY A 13 -6.04 -5.81 -16.95
N ILE A 14 -7.21 -6.42 -17.13
CA ILE A 14 -8.22 -5.99 -18.13
C ILE A 14 -9.42 -5.29 -17.47
N PHE A 15 -9.46 -5.26 -16.14
CA PHE A 15 -10.54 -4.66 -15.36
C PHE A 15 -9.98 -3.55 -14.45
N THR A 16 -10.66 -2.42 -14.42
CA THR A 16 -10.24 -1.23 -13.67
C THR A 16 -10.74 -1.24 -12.22
N SER A 17 -11.73 -2.09 -11.92
CA SER A 17 -12.32 -2.16 -10.58
C SER A 17 -12.79 -3.57 -10.21
N LYS A 18 -12.86 -3.83 -8.88
CA LYS A 18 -13.44 -5.07 -8.34
C LYS A 18 -14.92 -5.26 -8.76
N ASN A 19 -15.64 -4.17 -8.97
CA ASN A 19 -17.04 -4.22 -9.39
C ASN A 19 -17.15 -4.67 -10.85
N GLU A 20 -16.29 -4.19 -11.73
CA GLU A 20 -16.25 -4.69 -13.13
C GLU A 20 -15.95 -6.19 -13.18
N VAL A 21 -14.99 -6.68 -12.40
CA VAL A 21 -14.70 -8.11 -12.30
C VAL A 21 -15.94 -8.90 -11.85
N LYS A 22 -16.64 -8.43 -10.81
CA LYS A 22 -17.85 -9.09 -10.33
C LYS A 22 -18.96 -9.10 -11.40
N ASN A 23 -19.20 -7.96 -12.04
CA ASN A 23 -20.21 -7.80 -13.08
C ASN A 23 -19.92 -8.72 -14.28
N ALA A 24 -18.67 -8.78 -14.75
CA ALA A 24 -18.27 -9.66 -15.84
C ALA A 24 -18.55 -11.14 -15.52
N ILE A 25 -18.30 -11.58 -14.26
CA ILE A 25 -18.59 -12.94 -13.82
C ILE A 25 -20.11 -13.18 -13.75
N TRP A 26 -20.87 -12.28 -13.12
CA TRP A 26 -22.33 -12.43 -12.96
C TRP A 26 -23.09 -12.37 -14.29
N ASN A 27 -22.64 -11.52 -15.22
CA ASN A 27 -23.21 -11.42 -16.56
C ASN A 27 -22.88 -12.65 -17.44
N GLY A 28 -22.02 -13.57 -16.95
CA GLY A 28 -21.64 -14.76 -17.71
C GLY A 28 -20.68 -14.47 -18.88
N GLU A 29 -19.96 -13.37 -18.83
CA GLU A 29 -19.00 -12.96 -19.85
C GLU A 29 -17.66 -13.71 -19.75
N VAL A 30 -17.47 -14.51 -18.67
CA VAL A 30 -16.25 -15.24 -18.36
C VAL A 30 -16.48 -16.74 -18.49
N SER A 31 -15.56 -17.43 -19.19
CA SER A 31 -15.58 -18.89 -19.30
C SER A 31 -14.25 -19.50 -18.83
N VAL A 32 -14.33 -20.69 -18.23
CA VAL A 32 -13.18 -21.51 -17.83
C VAL A 32 -13.26 -22.83 -18.59
N ASN A 33 -12.26 -23.16 -19.41
CA ASN A 33 -12.29 -24.30 -20.32
C ASN A 33 -13.57 -24.35 -21.19
N GLY A 34 -14.01 -23.20 -21.70
CA GLY A 34 -15.20 -23.07 -22.52
C GLY A 34 -16.54 -23.08 -21.77
N LEU A 35 -16.55 -23.34 -20.47
CA LEU A 35 -17.76 -23.33 -19.65
C LEU A 35 -17.92 -22.00 -18.96
N THR A 36 -19.10 -21.36 -19.14
CA THR A 36 -19.43 -20.08 -18.46
C THR A 36 -19.48 -20.28 -16.94
N VAL A 37 -18.77 -19.42 -16.21
CA VAL A 37 -18.71 -19.48 -14.76
C VAL A 37 -19.30 -18.17 -14.17
N LYS A 38 -20.35 -18.29 -13.36
CA LYS A 38 -21.01 -17.16 -12.64
C LYS A 38 -20.65 -17.09 -11.16
N ASN A 39 -19.79 -17.98 -10.66
CA ASN A 39 -19.38 -18.03 -9.26
C ASN A 39 -18.06 -17.26 -9.08
N ILE A 40 -18.11 -16.15 -8.35
CA ILE A 40 -16.95 -15.30 -8.04
C ILE A 40 -15.84 -16.07 -7.31
N LYS A 41 -16.22 -17.01 -6.44
CA LYS A 41 -15.28 -17.82 -5.62
C LYS A 41 -14.84 -19.11 -6.31
N PHE A 42 -15.22 -19.34 -7.57
CA PHE A 42 -14.80 -20.51 -8.32
C PHE A 42 -13.27 -20.64 -8.33
N GLU A 43 -12.76 -21.78 -7.88
CA GLU A 43 -11.33 -22.06 -7.78
C GLU A 43 -10.87 -22.98 -8.91
N PHE A 44 -9.76 -22.67 -9.54
CA PHE A 44 -9.17 -23.47 -10.60
C PHE A 44 -7.64 -23.32 -10.63
N ASN A 45 -6.98 -24.24 -11.35
CA ASN A 45 -5.56 -24.15 -11.59
C ASN A 45 -5.32 -23.45 -12.95
N PRO A 46 -4.75 -22.23 -12.98
CA PRO A 46 -4.55 -21.46 -14.21
C PRO A 46 -3.53 -22.07 -15.18
N ASN A 47 -2.67 -22.98 -14.69
CA ASN A 47 -1.71 -23.68 -15.53
C ASN A 47 -2.34 -24.83 -16.35
N THR A 48 -3.55 -25.26 -15.98
CA THR A 48 -4.21 -26.42 -16.63
C THR A 48 -5.57 -26.08 -17.20
N LYS A 49 -6.09 -24.87 -16.93
CA LYS A 49 -7.40 -24.44 -17.41
C LYS A 49 -7.29 -23.07 -18.08
N SER A 50 -7.81 -22.98 -19.30
CA SER A 50 -7.91 -21.73 -20.05
C SER A 50 -9.06 -20.87 -19.50
N VAL A 51 -8.86 -19.56 -19.48
CA VAL A 51 -9.90 -18.58 -19.14
C VAL A 51 -10.12 -17.65 -20.31
N THR A 52 -11.36 -17.34 -20.59
CA THR A 52 -11.70 -16.35 -21.63
C THR A 52 -12.67 -15.31 -21.06
N PHE A 53 -12.56 -14.08 -21.55
CA PHE A 53 -13.49 -12.99 -21.32
C PHE A 53 -14.02 -12.49 -22.66
N LYS A 54 -15.35 -12.52 -22.84
CA LYS A 54 -15.99 -12.21 -24.15
C LYS A 54 -15.32 -12.93 -25.32
N GLY A 55 -14.96 -14.19 -25.11
CA GLY A 55 -14.31 -15.04 -26.12
C GLY A 55 -12.80 -14.81 -26.30
N LYS A 56 -12.20 -13.78 -25.73
CA LYS A 56 -10.76 -13.53 -25.79
C LYS A 56 -10.03 -14.27 -24.66
N ALA A 57 -8.96 -14.99 -25.01
CA ALA A 57 -8.14 -15.71 -24.04
C ALA A 57 -7.43 -14.73 -23.09
N LEU A 58 -7.41 -15.10 -21.81
CA LEU A 58 -6.70 -14.37 -20.76
C LEU A 58 -5.54 -15.21 -20.21
N ALA A 59 -4.44 -14.54 -19.93
CA ALA A 59 -3.27 -15.12 -19.27
C ALA A 59 -2.85 -14.26 -18.09
N LEU A 60 -2.29 -14.91 -17.05
CA LEU A 60 -1.61 -14.17 -15.98
C LEU A 60 -0.31 -13.56 -16.53
N PRO A 61 0.15 -12.44 -15.96
CA PRO A 61 1.52 -11.97 -16.19
C PRO A 61 2.52 -13.10 -15.90
N THR A 62 3.59 -13.16 -16.66
CA THR A 62 4.61 -14.22 -16.53
C THR A 62 5.44 -14.10 -15.26
N SER A 63 5.56 -12.89 -14.72
CA SER A 63 6.25 -12.58 -13.45
C SER A 63 5.57 -11.43 -12.76
N ASP A 64 5.65 -11.41 -11.41
CA ASP A 64 5.29 -10.25 -10.64
C ASP A 64 6.39 -9.17 -10.78
N VAL A 65 6.00 -7.89 -10.70
CA VAL A 65 6.91 -6.74 -10.74
C VAL A 65 6.90 -6.00 -9.39
N TYR A 66 8.00 -5.35 -9.10
CA TYR A 66 8.20 -4.64 -7.83
C TYR A 66 8.84 -3.30 -8.11
N PHE A 67 8.23 -2.24 -7.62
CA PHE A 67 8.74 -0.87 -7.75
C PHE A 67 8.89 -0.25 -6.38
N LEU A 68 10.01 0.43 -6.17
CA LEU A 68 10.20 1.36 -5.09
C LEU A 68 9.89 2.76 -5.62
N LEU A 69 8.88 3.40 -5.05
CA LEU A 69 8.45 4.77 -5.37
C LEU A 69 8.83 5.70 -4.23
N ASN A 70 9.44 6.84 -4.56
CA ASN A 70 9.52 7.98 -3.67
C ASN A 70 8.24 8.82 -3.82
N LYS A 71 7.21 8.49 -3.02
CA LYS A 71 5.87 9.08 -3.14
C LYS A 71 5.89 10.59 -2.90
N PRO A 72 5.40 11.42 -3.82
CA PRO A 72 5.25 12.85 -3.60
C PRO A 72 4.06 13.17 -2.70
N GLU A 73 4.01 14.36 -2.14
CA GLU A 73 2.84 14.92 -1.48
C GLU A 73 1.68 15.15 -2.46
N GLY A 74 0.45 15.24 -1.95
CA GLY A 74 -0.75 15.53 -2.73
C GLY A 74 -1.25 14.37 -3.61
N VAL A 75 -0.74 13.15 -3.39
CA VAL A 75 -1.09 11.98 -4.18
C VAL A 75 -1.63 10.87 -3.27
N ILE A 76 -2.79 10.30 -3.61
CA ILE A 76 -3.43 9.24 -2.81
C ILE A 76 -3.04 7.83 -3.28
N CYS A 77 -2.98 6.89 -2.33
CA CYS A 77 -2.64 5.48 -2.57
C CYS A 77 -3.86 4.63 -2.95
N SER A 78 -4.75 5.17 -3.77
CA SER A 78 -5.94 4.47 -4.28
C SER A 78 -6.16 4.78 -5.75
N ARG A 79 -6.88 3.90 -6.46
CA ARG A 79 -7.42 4.24 -7.77
C ARG A 79 -8.60 5.18 -7.55
N LEU A 80 -8.68 6.22 -8.35
CA LEU A 80 -9.68 7.27 -8.20
C LEU A 80 -11.09 6.73 -8.43
N ASN A 81 -11.98 6.96 -7.47
CA ASN A 81 -13.42 6.87 -7.66
C ASN A 81 -13.97 8.18 -8.28
N ASP A 82 -15.26 8.24 -8.57
CA ASP A 82 -15.82 9.38 -9.28
C ASP A 82 -15.79 10.67 -8.43
N GLN A 83 -16.01 10.59 -7.13
CA GLN A 83 -15.89 11.72 -6.22
C GLN A 83 -14.44 12.25 -6.13
N GLU A 84 -13.46 11.35 -6.07
CA GLU A 84 -12.05 11.72 -6.04
C GLU A 84 -11.60 12.39 -7.34
N LYS A 85 -12.16 11.97 -8.49
CA LYS A 85 -11.94 12.63 -9.80
C LYS A 85 -12.57 14.03 -9.84
N GLU A 86 -13.78 14.21 -9.34
CA GLU A 86 -14.45 15.52 -9.23
C GLU A 86 -13.68 16.49 -8.34
N LEU A 87 -13.03 15.97 -7.28
CA LEU A 87 -12.15 16.74 -6.40
C LEU A 87 -10.73 16.92 -6.96
N ASN A 88 -10.48 16.55 -8.23
CA ASN A 88 -9.17 16.62 -8.88
C ASN A 88 -8.04 15.95 -8.09
N LYS A 89 -8.34 14.88 -7.34
CA LYS A 89 -7.31 14.11 -6.63
C LYS A 89 -6.37 13.43 -7.63
N LYS A 90 -5.10 13.29 -7.24
CA LYS A 90 -4.09 12.56 -8.01
C LYS A 90 -3.83 11.20 -7.38
N SER A 91 -3.71 10.16 -8.20
CA SER A 91 -3.41 8.80 -7.75
C SER A 91 -1.93 8.46 -7.96
N VAL A 92 -1.33 7.72 -7.03
CA VAL A 92 0.04 7.19 -7.21
C VAL A 92 0.16 6.32 -8.46
N TYR A 93 -0.91 5.68 -8.90
CA TYR A 93 -0.90 4.84 -10.11
C TYR A 93 -0.67 5.66 -11.38
N GLU A 94 -1.03 6.95 -11.40
CA GLU A 94 -0.80 7.81 -12.56
C GLU A 94 0.70 7.99 -12.88
N ILE A 95 1.57 7.83 -11.86
CA ILE A 95 3.04 7.89 -12.03
C ILE A 95 3.52 6.77 -12.98
N PHE A 96 2.81 5.63 -13.00
CA PHE A 96 3.14 4.47 -13.82
C PHE A 96 2.39 4.44 -15.16
N ARG A 97 1.42 5.35 -15.37
CA ARG A 97 0.62 5.39 -16.59
C ARG A 97 1.52 5.57 -17.81
N ASN A 98 1.33 4.73 -18.82
CA ASN A 98 2.11 4.68 -20.08
C ASN A 98 3.63 4.42 -19.89
N LYS A 99 4.10 4.16 -18.65
CA LYS A 99 5.50 3.80 -18.37
C LYS A 99 5.70 2.29 -18.20
N VAL A 100 4.62 1.57 -17.88
CA VAL A 100 4.61 0.10 -17.78
C VAL A 100 3.56 -0.49 -18.73
N PRO A 101 3.66 -1.77 -19.12
CA PRO A 101 2.62 -2.42 -19.93
C PRO A 101 1.23 -2.30 -19.28
N SER A 102 0.19 -2.17 -20.10
CA SER A 102 -1.20 -1.93 -19.63
C SER A 102 -1.68 -2.99 -18.64
N ASN A 103 -1.38 -4.27 -18.89
CA ASN A 103 -1.72 -5.37 -17.99
C ASN A 103 -0.99 -5.30 -16.64
N VAL A 104 0.24 -4.80 -16.62
CA VAL A 104 0.98 -4.51 -15.39
C VAL A 104 0.33 -3.34 -14.68
N TYR A 105 0.10 -2.22 -15.38
CA TYR A 105 -0.51 -1.01 -14.82
C TYR A 105 -1.83 -1.31 -14.08
N GLU A 106 -2.73 -2.05 -14.72
CA GLU A 106 -4.03 -2.39 -14.13
C GLU A 106 -3.92 -3.34 -12.92
N SER A 107 -2.85 -4.14 -12.87
CA SER A 107 -2.59 -5.09 -11.77
C SER A 107 -1.81 -4.49 -10.60
N LEU A 108 -1.26 -3.27 -10.74
CA LEU A 108 -0.48 -2.64 -9.68
C LEU A 108 -1.33 -2.40 -8.42
N ILE A 109 -0.72 -2.69 -7.29
CA ILE A 109 -1.24 -2.45 -5.92
C ILE A 109 -0.14 -1.86 -5.07
N THR A 110 -0.48 -0.96 -4.16
CA THR A 110 0.48 -0.42 -3.18
C THR A 110 0.66 -1.40 -2.02
N VAL A 111 1.87 -1.51 -1.50
CA VAL A 111 2.20 -2.27 -0.29
C VAL A 111 1.93 -1.40 0.93
N GLY A 112 0.72 -1.50 1.44
CA GLY A 112 0.19 -0.56 2.41
C GLY A 112 -0.16 0.78 1.75
N ARG A 113 -0.38 1.77 2.58
CA ARG A 113 -0.74 3.12 2.12
C ARG A 113 0.05 4.18 2.89
N LEU A 114 0.28 5.29 2.23
CA LEU A 114 0.62 6.56 2.84
C LEU A 114 -0.56 7.52 2.65
N ASP A 115 -0.76 8.41 3.60
CA ASP A 115 -1.75 9.46 3.49
C ASP A 115 -1.37 10.42 2.35
N GLU A 116 -2.31 11.24 1.90
CA GLU A 116 -2.10 12.19 0.80
C GLU A 116 -0.96 13.17 1.10
N ASP A 117 -0.91 13.62 2.36
CA ASP A 117 0.06 14.55 2.93
C ASP A 117 1.33 13.88 3.50
N THR A 118 1.56 12.62 3.19
CA THR A 118 2.75 11.84 3.60
C THR A 118 3.56 11.47 2.38
N THR A 119 4.89 11.63 2.46
CA THR A 119 5.82 11.40 1.36
C THR A 119 6.73 10.19 1.59
N GLY A 120 7.54 9.84 0.60
CA GLY A 120 8.68 8.94 0.74
C GLY A 120 8.41 7.50 0.32
N PHE A 121 9.08 6.56 0.96
CA PHE A 121 9.17 5.16 0.61
C PHE A 121 7.80 4.49 0.43
N LEU A 122 7.48 4.05 -0.76
CA LEU A 122 6.27 3.27 -1.05
C LEU A 122 6.60 2.15 -2.03
N LEU A 123 6.35 0.90 -1.64
CA LEU A 123 6.41 -0.23 -2.57
C LEU A 123 5.11 -0.34 -3.36
N VAL A 124 5.26 -0.61 -4.66
CA VAL A 124 4.16 -0.87 -5.59
C VAL A 124 4.47 -2.16 -6.34
N THR A 125 3.52 -3.07 -6.44
CA THR A 125 3.75 -4.40 -7.00
C THR A 125 2.49 -5.00 -7.61
N THR A 126 2.64 -6.09 -8.36
CA THR A 126 1.52 -6.97 -8.76
C THR A 126 1.36 -8.17 -7.82
N ASP A 127 2.30 -8.39 -6.88
CA ASP A 127 2.29 -9.51 -5.93
C ASP A 127 1.44 -9.23 -4.68
N GLY A 128 0.19 -9.65 -4.70
CA GLY A 128 -0.70 -9.52 -3.54
C GLY A 128 -0.27 -10.32 -2.30
N LYS A 129 0.60 -11.35 -2.43
CA LYS A 129 1.11 -12.09 -1.27
C LYS A 129 2.17 -11.29 -0.54
N LEU A 130 3.03 -10.59 -1.29
CA LEU A 130 4.01 -9.68 -0.71
C LEU A 130 3.31 -8.56 0.06
N VAL A 131 2.20 -8.01 -0.47
CA VAL A 131 1.42 -6.99 0.24
C VAL A 131 0.98 -7.49 1.60
N ASP A 132 0.34 -8.67 1.67
CA ASP A 132 -0.09 -9.25 2.96
C ASP A 132 1.10 -9.52 3.88
N LYS A 133 2.20 -10.05 3.34
CA LYS A 133 3.41 -10.36 4.12
C LYS A 133 4.03 -9.13 4.79
N ILE A 134 4.01 -7.97 4.12
CA ILE A 134 4.59 -6.71 4.65
C ILE A 134 3.59 -5.95 5.52
N THR A 135 2.29 -5.96 5.16
CA THR A 135 1.30 -5.09 5.82
C THR A 135 0.60 -5.74 7.00
N ASN A 136 0.64 -7.07 7.11
CA ASN A 136 0.01 -7.79 8.20
C ASN A 136 0.71 -7.46 9.54
N PRO A 137 0.00 -6.91 10.53
CA PRO A 137 0.59 -6.51 11.80
C PRO A 137 1.28 -7.66 12.56
N LYS A 138 0.87 -8.91 12.31
CA LYS A 138 1.45 -10.11 12.93
C LYS A 138 2.90 -10.35 12.51
N ASN A 139 3.34 -9.80 11.39
CA ASN A 139 4.69 -9.97 10.87
C ASN A 139 5.67 -8.94 11.43
N HIS A 140 5.18 -7.96 12.20
CA HIS A 140 5.99 -6.94 12.90
C HIS A 140 7.03 -6.23 12.01
N ILE A 141 6.74 -6.05 10.72
CA ILE A 141 7.64 -5.35 9.80
C ILE A 141 7.69 -3.86 10.18
N SER A 142 8.86 -3.39 10.55
CA SER A 142 9.09 -2.01 10.97
C SER A 142 8.93 -1.01 9.81
N LYS A 143 8.44 0.18 10.13
CA LYS A 143 8.38 1.33 9.22
C LYS A 143 9.04 2.50 9.93
N LYS A 144 10.01 3.12 9.27
CA LYS A 144 10.77 4.25 9.81
C LYS A 144 10.35 5.53 9.12
N TYR A 145 10.08 6.57 9.90
CA TYR A 145 9.59 7.86 9.43
C TYR A 145 10.44 8.99 9.99
N LEU A 146 10.70 9.99 9.17
CA LEU A 146 11.07 11.33 9.62
C LEU A 146 9.79 12.09 9.87
N VAL A 147 9.67 12.67 11.05
CA VAL A 147 8.47 13.39 11.51
C VAL A 147 8.90 14.79 11.96
N GLU A 148 8.30 15.80 11.40
CA GLU A 148 8.45 17.19 11.81
C GLU A 148 7.18 17.63 12.53
N THR A 149 7.33 18.27 13.68
CA THR A 149 6.24 18.77 14.52
C THR A 149 6.24 20.30 14.60
N GLU A 150 5.10 20.88 14.96
CA GLU A 150 4.94 22.35 15.10
C GLU A 150 5.70 22.87 16.31
N LEU A 151 5.70 22.12 17.40
CA LEU A 151 6.38 22.45 18.66
C LEU A 151 7.59 21.55 18.86
N SER A 152 8.57 22.01 19.66
CA SER A 152 9.68 21.17 20.09
C SER A 152 9.18 19.92 20.81
N ILE A 153 9.78 18.76 20.51
CA ILE A 153 9.39 17.48 21.08
C ILE A 153 10.00 17.35 22.49
N THR A 154 9.16 17.19 23.47
CA THR A 154 9.56 17.11 24.90
C THR A 154 10.01 15.72 25.31
N GLU A 155 10.78 15.61 26.37
CA GLU A 155 11.17 14.34 27.00
C GLU A 155 9.95 13.50 27.43
N ASP A 156 8.87 14.16 27.88
CA ASP A 156 7.62 13.48 28.26
C ASP A 156 6.92 12.88 27.05
N GLU A 157 6.84 13.59 25.93
CA GLU A 157 6.31 13.03 24.68
C GLU A 157 7.12 11.83 24.21
N ILE A 158 8.46 11.91 24.26
CA ILE A 158 9.35 10.80 23.93
C ILE A 158 9.07 9.59 24.82
N TYR A 159 8.93 9.80 26.14
CA TYR A 159 8.64 8.74 27.09
C TYR A 159 7.27 8.09 26.81
N GLN A 160 6.23 8.89 26.55
CA GLN A 160 4.89 8.40 26.25
C GLN A 160 4.86 7.64 24.91
N ILE A 161 5.54 8.13 23.87
CA ILE A 161 5.65 7.44 22.57
C ILE A 161 6.34 6.09 22.73
N LYS A 162 7.40 6.00 23.52
CA LYS A 162 8.11 4.74 23.82
C LYS A 162 7.28 3.77 24.67
N SER A 163 6.31 4.26 25.41
CA SER A 163 5.45 3.46 26.29
C SER A 163 4.12 3.04 25.63
N GLY A 164 3.72 3.76 24.58
CA GLY A 164 2.44 3.63 23.92
C GLY A 164 1.45 4.73 24.27
N VAL A 165 0.90 5.39 23.26
CA VAL A 165 0.00 6.55 23.37
C VAL A 165 -1.45 6.11 23.17
N LYS A 166 -2.36 6.60 24.02
CA LYS A 166 -3.81 6.43 23.83
C LYS A 166 -4.26 7.33 22.68
N ILE A 167 -4.78 6.74 21.61
CA ILE A 167 -5.31 7.44 20.45
C ILE A 167 -6.76 7.05 20.18
N GLU A 168 -7.50 7.98 19.60
CA GLU A 168 -8.87 7.74 19.15
C GLU A 168 -8.90 7.69 17.63
N ILE A 169 -9.47 6.62 17.09
CA ILE A 169 -9.65 6.41 15.66
C ILE A 169 -11.12 6.54 15.35
N SER A 170 -11.49 7.64 14.71
CA SER A 170 -12.85 7.91 14.26
C SER A 170 -12.88 7.96 12.74
N ASP A 171 -13.82 7.25 12.11
CA ASP A 171 -14.03 7.23 10.66
C ASP A 171 -15.48 6.84 10.35
N ASN A 172 -16.29 7.80 9.89
CA ASN A 172 -17.74 7.66 9.68
C ASN A 172 -18.44 7.00 10.88
N ASP A 173 -18.90 5.74 10.73
CA ASP A 173 -19.60 4.99 11.78
C ASP A 173 -18.66 4.14 12.65
N TYR A 174 -17.35 4.26 12.48
CA TYR A 174 -16.35 3.48 13.22
C TYR A 174 -15.63 4.38 14.25
N TYR A 175 -15.66 3.97 15.52
CA TYR A 175 -14.93 4.59 16.61
C TYR A 175 -14.16 3.51 17.39
N GLU A 176 -12.87 3.71 17.57
CA GLU A 176 -12.00 2.82 18.36
C GLU A 176 -11.11 3.66 19.28
N ARG A 177 -11.06 3.31 20.56
CA ARG A 177 -9.98 3.72 21.47
C ARG A 177 -8.88 2.69 21.40
N TYR A 178 -7.70 3.13 21.09
CA TYR A 178 -6.56 2.26 20.89
C TYR A 178 -5.32 2.79 21.60
N VAL A 179 -4.58 1.90 22.26
CA VAL A 179 -3.24 2.23 22.76
C VAL A 179 -2.23 1.77 21.73
N SER A 180 -1.43 2.70 21.18
CA SER A 180 -0.41 2.36 20.21
C SER A 180 0.61 1.39 20.81
N GLN A 181 1.20 0.54 19.98
CA GLN A 181 2.37 -0.22 20.43
C GLN A 181 3.51 0.74 20.78
N PRO A 182 4.39 0.34 21.72
CA PRO A 182 5.63 1.05 21.96
C PRO A 182 6.37 1.33 20.66
N ALA A 183 6.79 2.58 20.46
CA ALA A 183 7.51 3.01 19.28
C ALA A 183 8.92 3.47 19.64
N ASN A 184 9.87 3.30 18.73
CA ASN A 184 11.21 3.83 18.92
C ASN A 184 11.27 5.24 18.34
N ILE A 185 11.70 6.22 19.12
CA ILE A 185 11.84 7.62 18.72
C ILE A 185 13.19 8.16 19.13
N THR A 186 13.86 8.83 18.21
CA THR A 186 15.12 9.57 18.43
C THR A 186 15.00 10.94 17.80
N LEU A 187 15.43 11.98 18.53
CA LEU A 187 15.47 13.35 17.98
C LEU A 187 16.59 13.47 16.95
N ASP A 188 16.32 14.18 15.88
CA ASP A 188 17.28 14.66 14.90
C ASP A 188 17.49 16.17 15.08
N ASP A 189 16.44 16.90 15.48
CA ASP A 189 16.45 18.30 15.90
C ASP A 189 15.32 18.51 16.94
N GLU A 190 15.16 19.72 17.49
CA GLU A 190 14.19 20.04 18.54
C GLU A 190 12.74 19.63 18.17
N ASN A 191 12.35 19.80 16.91
CA ASN A 191 11.03 19.47 16.37
C ASN A 191 11.06 18.39 15.27
N ILE A 192 12.20 17.74 15.06
CA ILE A 192 12.36 16.69 14.07
C ILE A 192 12.79 15.39 14.75
N ALA A 193 12.06 14.32 14.49
CA ALA A 193 12.37 13.02 15.06
C ALA A 193 12.32 11.90 14.01
N VAL A 194 13.16 10.90 14.21
CA VAL A 194 13.06 9.61 13.53
C VAL A 194 12.23 8.66 14.38
N LEU A 195 11.06 8.28 13.86
CA LEU A 195 10.10 7.39 14.53
C LEU A 195 10.03 6.04 13.82
N THR A 196 10.13 4.94 14.58
CA THR A 196 9.96 3.57 14.07
C THR A 196 8.77 2.91 14.74
N ILE A 197 7.82 2.43 13.92
CA ILE A 197 6.62 1.70 14.36
C ILE A 197 6.53 0.35 13.65
N ASN A 198 5.91 -0.66 14.31
CA ASN A 198 5.70 -2.00 13.77
C ASN A 198 4.24 -2.26 13.33
N GLU A 199 3.42 -1.27 13.42
CA GLU A 199 2.00 -1.28 13.07
C GLU A 199 1.64 -0.16 12.09
N GLY A 200 0.36 0.04 11.79
CA GLY A 200 -0.05 1.10 10.85
C GLY A 200 -1.56 1.36 10.91
N LYS A 201 -2.03 1.96 11.99
CA LYS A 201 -3.41 2.47 12.09
C LYS A 201 -3.56 3.75 11.26
N LYS A 202 -4.79 4.05 10.85
CA LYS A 202 -5.11 5.25 10.06
C LYS A 202 -4.60 6.52 10.76
N ARG A 203 -3.72 7.28 10.09
CA ARG A 203 -3.09 8.52 10.58
C ARG A 203 -2.45 8.38 11.97
N GLN A 204 -1.90 7.22 12.28
CA GLN A 204 -1.43 6.86 13.63
C GLN A 204 -0.45 7.88 14.19
N ILE A 205 0.61 8.22 13.47
CA ILE A 205 1.66 9.15 13.93
C ILE A 205 1.06 10.52 14.27
N ARG A 206 0.23 11.07 13.38
CA ARG A 206 -0.45 12.36 13.62
C ARG A 206 -1.37 12.32 14.84
N ARG A 207 -2.03 11.19 15.09
CA ARG A 207 -2.89 10.99 16.26
C ARG A 207 -2.10 10.83 17.54
N MET A 208 -0.93 10.18 17.49
CA MET A 208 -0.05 10.02 18.65
C MET A 208 0.43 11.40 19.13
N PHE A 209 1.02 12.20 18.24
CA PHE A 209 1.45 13.56 18.61
C PHE A 209 0.28 14.47 18.98
N GLY A 210 -0.85 14.42 18.27
CA GLY A 210 -2.05 15.19 18.60
C GLY A 210 -2.62 14.86 19.98
N ALA A 211 -2.57 13.58 20.42
CA ALA A 211 -2.99 13.18 21.76
C ALA A 211 -2.04 13.69 22.86
N LEU A 212 -0.81 14.02 22.51
CA LEU A 212 0.19 14.60 23.40
C LEU A 212 0.20 16.15 23.38
N GLY A 213 -0.67 16.76 22.56
CA GLY A 213 -0.78 18.21 22.45
C GLY A 213 0.16 18.85 21.41
N ASN A 214 0.84 18.04 20.62
CA ASN A 214 1.71 18.49 19.52
C ASN A 214 1.11 18.15 18.16
N TYR A 215 1.47 18.89 17.12
CA TYR A 215 0.93 18.69 15.78
C TYR A 215 2.03 18.35 14.78
N VAL A 216 1.76 17.35 13.94
CA VAL A 216 2.70 16.92 12.91
C VAL A 216 2.53 17.80 11.67
N VAL A 217 3.60 18.50 11.30
CA VAL A 217 3.72 19.32 10.10
C VAL A 217 3.94 18.43 8.89
N SER A 218 5.00 17.63 8.91
CA SER A 218 5.35 16.74 7.80
C SER A 218 5.67 15.32 8.27
N ILE A 219 5.45 14.35 7.38
CA ILE A 219 5.87 12.95 7.57
C ILE A 219 6.51 12.46 6.27
N HIS A 220 7.72 11.95 6.40
CA HIS A 220 8.41 11.29 5.30
C HIS A 220 8.78 9.86 5.69
N ARG A 221 8.29 8.84 4.98
CA ARG A 221 8.69 7.46 5.26
C ARG A 221 10.06 7.17 4.67
N LEU A 222 11.02 6.90 5.55
CA LEU A 222 12.42 6.61 5.21
C LEU A 222 12.64 5.17 4.76
N ALA A 223 11.95 4.21 5.44
CA ALA A 223 12.25 2.79 5.25
C ALA A 223 11.08 1.87 5.60
N ILE A 224 11.12 0.65 5.06
CA ILE A 224 10.36 -0.52 5.51
C ILE A 224 11.38 -1.64 5.79
N GLY A 225 11.38 -2.20 7.02
CA GLY A 225 12.45 -3.08 7.47
C GLY A 225 13.79 -2.36 7.41
N ASP A 226 14.81 -3.02 6.86
CA ASP A 226 16.14 -2.46 6.61
C ASP A 226 16.28 -1.87 5.19
N MET A 227 15.21 -1.88 4.39
CA MET A 227 15.21 -1.29 3.06
C MET A 227 14.99 0.22 3.16
N VAL A 228 16.04 1.01 2.93
CA VAL A 228 16.07 2.46 3.14
C VAL A 228 16.00 3.20 1.81
N LEU A 229 15.12 4.21 1.70
CA LEU A 229 14.91 4.98 0.46
C LEU A 229 16.19 5.68 -0.05
N SER A 230 17.00 6.21 0.86
CA SER A 230 18.22 6.94 0.49
C SER A 230 19.33 6.05 -0.11
N ASN A 231 19.17 4.71 -0.06
CA ASN A 231 20.10 3.80 -0.75
C ASN A 231 19.79 3.71 -2.26
N TYR A 232 18.74 4.36 -2.72
CA TYR A 232 18.29 4.40 -4.11
C TYR A 232 18.28 5.83 -4.61
N ASP A 233 18.80 6.03 -5.82
CA ASP A 233 18.81 7.35 -6.45
C ASP A 233 17.46 7.65 -7.13
N ILE A 234 16.44 7.90 -6.28
CA ILE A 234 15.06 8.09 -6.73
C ILE A 234 14.56 9.48 -6.30
N SER A 235 14.40 10.37 -7.26
CA SER A 235 13.82 11.69 -7.01
C SER A 235 12.36 11.60 -6.55
N THR A 236 11.87 12.63 -5.86
CA THR A 236 10.46 12.68 -5.43
C THR A 236 9.53 12.62 -6.64
N GLY A 237 8.58 11.67 -6.60
CA GLY A 237 7.67 11.41 -7.71
C GLY A 237 8.16 10.38 -8.73
N ASP A 238 9.42 9.93 -8.61
CA ASP A 238 9.99 8.89 -9.45
C ASP A 238 10.01 7.52 -8.76
N TYR A 239 10.23 6.47 -9.54
CA TYR A 239 10.31 5.10 -9.06
C TYR A 239 11.44 4.33 -9.75
N GLN A 240 11.89 3.28 -9.09
CA GLN A 240 12.84 2.30 -9.62
C GLN A 240 12.26 0.90 -9.54
N GLU A 241 12.47 0.10 -10.58
CA GLU A 241 12.19 -1.34 -10.52
C GLU A 241 13.25 -2.02 -9.65
N ILE A 242 12.77 -2.90 -8.76
CA ILE A 242 13.60 -3.66 -7.82
C ILE A 242 13.23 -5.14 -7.89
N THR A 243 14.05 -5.99 -7.31
CA THR A 243 13.84 -7.44 -7.33
C THR A 243 13.18 -7.94 -6.06
N LEU A 244 12.53 -9.11 -6.15
CA LEU A 244 12.01 -9.80 -4.96
C LEU A 244 13.14 -10.20 -4.00
N ASP A 245 14.33 -10.51 -4.53
CA ASP A 245 15.48 -10.88 -3.72
C ASP A 245 16.00 -9.70 -2.89
N GLU A 246 16.05 -8.48 -3.45
CA GLU A 246 16.36 -7.26 -2.70
C GLU A 246 15.35 -7.03 -1.57
N ILE A 247 14.05 -7.20 -1.86
CA ILE A 247 12.98 -7.08 -0.85
C ILE A 247 13.18 -8.12 0.26
N ASN A 248 13.44 -9.38 -0.10
CA ASN A 248 13.64 -10.44 0.87
C ASN A 248 14.87 -10.21 1.74
N GLN A 249 15.97 -9.74 1.15
CA GLN A 249 17.22 -9.44 1.84
C GLN A 249 17.08 -8.34 2.90
N HIS A 250 16.27 -7.32 2.62
CA HIS A 250 16.21 -6.12 3.46
C HIS A 250 14.96 -6.04 4.35
N ILE A 251 13.89 -6.74 4.00
CA ILE A 251 12.62 -6.64 4.75
C ILE A 251 12.35 -7.89 5.61
N PHE A 252 12.82 -9.06 5.18
CA PHE A 252 12.48 -10.34 5.82
C PHE A 252 13.71 -11.09 6.40
N LYS A 253 14.60 -10.38 7.01
CA LYS A 253 15.73 -11.00 7.75
C LYS A 253 15.27 -11.78 8.96
#